data_256e0d6c7f4a31c3e29b9c0a34ccf3cf
#
_entry.id   256e0d6c7f4a31c3e29b9c0a34ccf3cf
#
_cell.length_a   1.000
_cell.length_b   1.000
_cell.length_c   1.000
_cell.angle_alpha   90.00
_cell.angle_beta   90.00
_cell.angle_gamma   90.00
#
_symmetry.space_group_name_H-M   'P 1'
#
loop_
_entity.id
_entity.type
_entity.pdbx_description
1 polymer ?
#
loop_
_entity_poly.entity_id
_entity_poly.type
_entity_poly.pdbx_seq_one_letter_code
_entity_poly.pdbx_strand_id
1 'polypeptide(L)'
;NIPILYIPIFYHPDPTVKSKTGLLKPKISNSNTFGNTYEQPIFFNFSNSSNLILNTRISSKEGLLIVNDHNKITNKSNLKLKYSLTKGTKVRINQPTKKEIRGHLDLKYIYKTNNNWTYGANIKRSSDKSYLSKYNLSEGETVLNQNLFTEWGNLYNKFTFDLFKFQSLSDEYLVSNLPYIRP
;
A
#
# COMPACT_ATOMS: atom_id res chain seq x y z
N ASN A 1 46.86 -4.57 15.34
CA ASN A 1 45.62 -4.53 14.57
C ASN A 1 44.45 -4.59 15.56
N ILE A 2 43.74 -3.47 15.71
CA ILE A 2 42.53 -3.40 16.55
C ILE A 2 41.36 -3.73 15.61
N PRO A 3 40.50 -4.71 15.93
CA PRO A 3 39.32 -5.00 15.11
C PRO A 3 38.38 -3.77 15.12
N ILE A 4 38.07 -3.27 13.93
CA ILE A 4 37.24 -2.07 13.74
C ILE A 4 35.76 -2.36 14.00
N LEU A 5 35.35 -3.64 13.98
CA LEU A 5 33.99 -4.06 14.21
C LEU A 5 33.96 -5.35 15.06
N TYR A 6 33.34 -5.28 16.24
CA TYR A 6 33.01 -6.42 17.05
C TYR A 6 31.51 -6.60 17.11
N ILE A 7 31.00 -7.68 16.53
CA ILE A 7 29.58 -8.05 16.59
C ILE A 7 29.46 -9.24 17.55
N PRO A 8 29.09 -9.03 18.83
CA PRO A 8 29.11 -10.07 19.85
C PRO A 8 28.03 -11.13 19.66
N ILE A 9 26.99 -10.86 18.87
CA ILE A 9 25.89 -11.78 18.57
C ILE A 9 25.46 -11.60 17.12
N PHE A 10 25.70 -12.63 16.30
CA PHE A 10 25.15 -12.70 14.95
C PHE A 10 23.95 -13.67 14.98
N TYR A 11 22.75 -13.13 14.78
CA TYR A 11 21.54 -13.94 14.67
C TYR A 11 21.19 -14.07 13.20
N HIS A 12 21.42 -15.22 12.61
CA HIS A 12 20.91 -15.57 11.29
C HIS A 12 19.64 -16.42 11.48
N PRO A 13 18.46 -15.98 10.99
CA PRO A 13 17.27 -16.83 11.07
C PRO A 13 17.50 -18.06 10.20
N ASP A 14 17.39 -19.24 10.82
CA ASP A 14 17.37 -20.51 10.13
C ASP A 14 16.18 -20.51 9.13
N PRO A 15 16.38 -20.94 7.86
CA PRO A 15 15.29 -21.05 6.89
C PRO A 15 14.11 -21.95 7.34
N THR A 16 14.33 -22.81 8.31
CA THR A 16 13.28 -23.66 8.92
C THR A 16 12.46 -22.93 10.00
N VAL A 17 12.92 -21.78 10.48
CA VAL A 17 12.20 -21.00 11.50
C VAL A 17 11.00 -20.32 10.87
N LYS A 18 9.79 -20.70 11.36
CA LYS A 18 8.55 -20.01 11.00
C LYS A 18 8.69 -18.50 11.27
N SER A 19 8.21 -17.69 10.36
CA SER A 19 8.19 -16.22 10.51
C SER A 19 7.53 -15.83 11.83
N LYS A 20 8.21 -14.98 12.63
CA LYS A 20 7.73 -14.53 13.94
C LYS A 20 7.40 -13.04 13.90
N THR A 21 6.41 -12.65 14.68
CA THR A 21 6.13 -11.24 14.96
C THR A 21 7.33 -10.58 15.60
N GLY A 22 7.73 -9.38 15.12
CA GLY A 22 8.85 -8.66 15.69
C GLY A 22 9.14 -7.33 14.99
N LEU A 23 10.05 -6.58 15.58
CA LEU A 23 10.57 -5.34 15.00
C LEU A 23 11.50 -5.66 13.85
N LEU A 24 11.33 -4.95 12.73
CA LEU A 24 12.26 -4.99 11.61
C LEU A 24 13.32 -3.89 11.76
N LYS A 25 14.32 -3.91 10.89
CA LYS A 25 15.42 -2.95 10.93
C LYS A 25 14.90 -1.52 10.83
N PRO A 26 15.19 -0.64 11.80
CA PRO A 26 14.79 0.75 11.73
C PRO A 26 15.61 1.50 10.68
N LYS A 27 15.06 2.60 10.19
CA LYS A 27 15.73 3.51 9.25
C LYS A 27 15.72 4.93 9.80
N ILE A 28 16.88 5.57 9.75
CA ILE A 28 17.05 6.99 10.07
C ILE A 28 17.48 7.70 8.79
N SER A 29 16.87 8.84 8.51
CA SER A 29 17.20 9.66 7.33
C SER A 29 16.94 11.13 7.62
N ASN A 30 17.53 12.00 6.78
CA ASN A 30 17.28 13.43 6.79
C ASN A 30 17.00 13.90 5.37
N SER A 31 16.06 14.82 5.20
CA SER A 31 15.75 15.43 3.92
C SER A 31 15.17 16.83 4.10
N ASN A 32 15.23 17.63 3.03
CA ASN A 32 14.64 18.98 3.05
C ASN A 32 13.12 18.96 3.27
N THR A 33 12.43 17.96 2.76
CA THR A 33 10.97 17.84 2.85
C THR A 33 10.50 17.38 4.22
N PHE A 34 11.16 16.37 4.81
CA PHE A 34 10.71 15.72 6.04
C PHE A 34 11.53 16.15 7.27
N GLY A 35 12.73 16.71 7.07
CA GLY A 35 13.70 16.92 8.15
C GLY A 35 14.27 15.59 8.65
N ASN A 36 14.59 15.51 9.93
CA ASN A 36 15.00 14.26 10.56
C ASN A 36 13.83 13.28 10.63
N THR A 37 14.06 12.06 10.16
CA THR A 37 13.03 11.04 10.04
C THR A 37 13.52 9.74 10.66
N TYR A 38 12.65 9.14 11.49
CA TYR A 38 12.81 7.79 12.03
C TYR A 38 11.68 6.91 11.55
N GLU A 39 12.02 5.75 11.00
CA GLU A 39 11.06 4.74 10.55
C GLU A 39 11.28 3.45 11.33
N GLN A 40 10.20 2.89 11.89
CA GLN A 40 10.20 1.62 12.57
C GLN A 40 9.14 0.70 11.97
N PRO A 41 9.54 -0.24 11.10
CA PRO A 41 8.62 -1.28 10.65
C PRO A 41 8.47 -2.35 11.72
N ILE A 42 7.24 -2.86 11.88
CA ILE A 42 6.88 -3.98 12.75
C ILE A 42 6.21 -5.03 11.88
N PHE A 43 6.71 -6.23 11.92
CA PHE A 43 6.11 -7.38 11.25
C PHE A 43 5.22 -8.15 12.23
N PHE A 44 3.98 -8.36 11.84
CA PHE A 44 3.03 -9.20 12.55
C PHE A 44 2.74 -10.45 11.72
N ASN A 45 3.01 -11.61 12.29
CA ASN A 45 2.64 -12.89 11.71
C ASN A 45 1.40 -13.44 12.41
N PHE A 46 0.26 -13.39 11.73
CA PHE A 46 -0.99 -13.93 12.29
C PHE A 46 -1.13 -15.43 12.00
N SER A 47 -0.61 -15.87 10.84
CA SER A 47 -0.60 -17.27 10.43
C SER A 47 0.38 -17.48 9.28
N ASN A 48 0.60 -18.72 8.84
CA ASN A 48 1.43 -19.03 7.66
C ASN A 48 0.92 -18.36 6.36
N SER A 49 -0.32 -17.93 6.35
CA SER A 49 -0.99 -17.33 5.17
C SER A 49 -1.50 -15.89 5.42
N SER A 50 -1.18 -15.30 6.57
CA SER A 50 -1.61 -13.93 6.90
C SER A 50 -0.55 -13.19 7.69
N ASN A 51 -0.11 -12.05 7.16
CA ASN A 51 0.87 -11.18 7.78
C ASN A 51 0.52 -9.70 7.57
N LEU A 52 1.08 -8.85 8.41
CA LEU A 52 0.96 -7.41 8.36
C LEU A 52 2.33 -6.78 8.62
N ILE A 53 2.72 -5.80 7.81
CA ILE A 53 3.81 -4.89 8.12
C ILE A 53 3.22 -3.53 8.47
N LEU A 54 3.42 -3.12 9.70
CA LEU A 54 3.09 -1.77 10.16
C LEU A 54 4.36 -0.94 10.14
N ASN A 55 4.47 0.01 9.22
CA ASN A 55 5.57 0.94 9.15
C ASN A 55 5.16 2.30 9.73
N THR A 56 5.76 2.67 10.85
CA THR A 56 5.56 3.95 11.51
C THR A 56 6.74 4.86 11.20
N ARG A 57 6.49 5.99 10.53
CA ARG A 57 7.48 7.00 10.18
C ARG A 57 7.18 8.30 10.94
N ILE A 58 8.12 8.76 11.74
CA ILE A 58 8.03 10.03 12.46
C ILE A 58 9.05 10.99 11.85
N SER A 59 8.61 12.17 11.45
CA SER A 59 9.45 13.20 10.86
C SER A 59 9.26 14.54 11.54
N SER A 60 10.36 15.32 11.66
CA SER A 60 10.35 16.59 12.41
C SER A 60 9.49 17.66 11.74
N LYS A 61 9.33 17.65 10.42
CA LYS A 61 8.55 18.65 9.67
C LYS A 61 7.11 18.22 9.38
N GLU A 62 6.90 16.95 9.00
CA GLU A 62 5.59 16.45 8.55
C GLU A 62 4.84 15.63 9.61
N GLY A 63 5.53 15.26 10.71
CA GLY A 63 4.91 14.50 11.80
C GLY A 63 4.84 13.01 11.54
N LEU A 64 3.74 12.38 11.97
CA LEU A 64 3.53 10.94 11.94
C LEU A 64 2.89 10.51 10.62
N LEU A 65 3.51 9.54 9.94
CA LEU A 65 2.93 8.76 8.85
C LEU A 65 2.85 7.29 9.28
N ILE A 66 1.70 6.69 9.12
CA ILE A 66 1.47 5.26 9.33
C ILE A 66 1.23 4.63 7.96
N VAL A 67 1.95 3.56 7.65
CA VAL A 67 1.78 2.75 6.43
C VAL A 67 1.56 1.31 6.84
N ASN A 68 0.48 0.71 6.36
CA ASN A 68 0.18 -0.70 6.57
C ASN A 68 0.27 -1.47 5.26
N ASP A 69 0.82 -2.69 5.31
CA ASP A 69 0.81 -3.66 4.21
C ASP A 69 0.35 -4.99 4.78
N HIS A 70 -0.89 -5.36 4.48
CA HIS A 70 -1.53 -6.58 4.95
C HIS A 70 -1.73 -7.56 3.79
N ASN A 71 -1.22 -8.76 3.95
CA ASN A 71 -1.36 -9.85 3.01
C ASN A 71 -2.07 -11.02 3.68
N LYS A 72 -3.09 -11.58 3.01
CA LYS A 72 -3.79 -12.78 3.45
C LYS A 72 -4.17 -13.64 2.27
N ILE A 73 -3.77 -14.90 2.32
CA ILE A 73 -4.06 -15.91 1.29
C ILE A 73 -4.83 -17.04 1.95
N THR A 74 -5.91 -17.46 1.31
CA THR A 74 -6.67 -18.66 1.68
C THR A 74 -6.87 -19.54 0.44
N ASN A 75 -7.43 -20.74 0.60
CA ASN A 75 -7.71 -21.61 -0.54
C ASN A 75 -8.65 -20.97 -1.58
N LYS A 76 -9.49 -20.01 -1.17
CA LYS A 76 -10.49 -19.37 -2.03
C LYS A 76 -10.25 -17.88 -2.23
N SER A 77 -9.41 -17.24 -1.45
CA SER A 77 -9.22 -15.79 -1.53
C SER A 77 -7.77 -15.35 -1.41
N ASN A 78 -7.45 -14.26 -2.08
CA ASN A 78 -6.18 -13.55 -1.95
C ASN A 78 -6.49 -12.07 -1.69
N LEU A 79 -6.01 -11.57 -0.55
CA LEU A 79 -6.12 -10.17 -0.14
C LEU A 79 -4.73 -9.56 -0.04
N LYS A 80 -4.51 -8.45 -0.74
CA LYS A 80 -3.39 -7.53 -0.51
C LYS A 80 -3.96 -6.15 -0.25
N LEU A 81 -3.68 -5.60 0.90
CA LEU A 81 -4.21 -4.31 1.34
C LEU A 81 -3.08 -3.43 1.83
N LYS A 82 -2.76 -2.37 1.08
CA LYS A 82 -1.87 -1.30 1.53
C LYS A 82 -2.70 -0.06 1.79
N TYR A 83 -2.47 0.59 2.91
CA TYR A 83 -3.04 1.90 3.17
C TYR A 83 -2.11 2.73 4.03
N SER A 84 -2.22 4.02 3.90
CA SER A 84 -1.46 4.95 4.74
C SER A 84 -2.30 6.13 5.18
N LEU A 85 -1.93 6.70 6.31
CA LEU A 85 -2.57 7.86 6.91
C LEU A 85 -1.55 8.77 7.56
N THR A 86 -1.72 10.06 7.36
CA THR A 86 -0.94 11.13 8.03
C THR A 86 -1.76 12.40 8.19
N LYS A 87 -1.37 13.25 9.13
CA LYS A 87 -1.78 14.65 9.19
C LYS A 87 -0.62 15.50 8.67
N GLY A 88 -0.57 15.65 7.36
CA GLY A 88 0.55 16.27 6.63
C GLY A 88 0.18 17.52 5.88
N THR A 89 1.21 18.28 5.49
CA THR A 89 1.07 19.54 4.77
C THR A 89 0.59 19.29 3.34
N LYS A 90 -0.51 19.95 2.96
CA LYS A 90 -1.01 20.02 1.58
C LYS A 90 -0.72 21.41 1.03
N VAL A 91 0.07 21.45 -0.05
CA VAL A 91 0.34 22.68 -0.78
C VAL A 91 -0.83 22.96 -1.72
N ARG A 92 -1.36 24.17 -1.68
CA ARG A 92 -2.41 24.67 -2.57
C ARG A 92 -1.92 25.94 -3.27
N ILE A 93 -2.23 26.08 -4.53
CA ILE A 93 -1.90 27.30 -5.30
C ILE A 93 -2.73 28.45 -4.70
N ASN A 94 -2.09 29.57 -4.37
CA ASN A 94 -2.71 30.79 -3.83
C ASN A 94 -3.47 30.63 -2.51
N GLN A 95 -3.15 29.61 -1.69
CA GLN A 95 -3.73 29.43 -0.36
C GLN A 95 -2.64 29.13 0.66
N PRO A 96 -2.84 29.49 1.95
CA PRO A 96 -1.89 29.15 2.99
C PRO A 96 -1.79 27.61 3.13
N THR A 97 -0.58 27.14 3.35
CA THR A 97 -0.31 25.73 3.61
C THR A 97 -0.98 25.31 4.91
N LYS A 98 -1.80 24.26 4.84
CA LYS A 98 -2.51 23.71 6.01
C LYS A 98 -2.20 22.23 6.16
N LYS A 99 -2.09 21.76 7.40
CA LYS A 99 -2.01 20.32 7.70
C LYS A 99 -3.40 19.74 7.67
N GLU A 100 -3.59 18.74 6.81
CA GLU A 100 -4.84 18.00 6.61
C GLU A 100 -4.60 16.52 6.77
N ILE A 101 -5.68 15.76 7.05
CA ILE A 101 -5.62 14.30 7.02
C ILE A 101 -5.51 13.88 5.56
N ARG A 102 -4.46 13.14 5.26
CA ARG A 102 -4.13 12.64 3.92
C ARG A 102 -3.80 11.16 4.00
N GLY A 103 -4.11 10.44 2.94
CA GLY A 103 -3.85 9.01 2.91
C GLY A 103 -4.02 8.40 1.52
N HIS A 104 -3.71 7.11 1.42
CA HIS A 104 -3.99 6.30 0.23
C HIS A 104 -4.51 4.92 0.63
N LEU A 105 -5.12 4.28 -0.35
CA LEU A 105 -5.60 2.90 -0.30
C LEU A 105 -5.18 2.19 -1.59
N ASP A 106 -4.54 1.03 -1.46
CA ASP A 106 -4.31 0.06 -2.54
C ASP A 106 -4.83 -1.30 -2.06
N LEU A 107 -5.98 -1.70 -2.57
CA LEU A 107 -6.63 -2.96 -2.29
C LEU A 107 -6.62 -3.83 -3.53
N LYS A 108 -6.12 -5.06 -3.40
CA LYS A 108 -6.29 -6.13 -4.38
C LYS A 108 -6.94 -7.31 -3.67
N TYR A 109 -8.12 -7.66 -4.09
CA TYR A 109 -8.88 -8.77 -3.53
C TYR A 109 -9.42 -9.66 -4.64
N ILE A 110 -9.24 -10.97 -4.50
CA ILE A 110 -9.79 -11.98 -5.39
C ILE A 110 -10.42 -13.06 -4.53
N TYR A 111 -11.63 -13.46 -4.89
CA TYR A 111 -12.36 -14.56 -4.25
C TYR A 111 -12.88 -15.53 -5.32
N LYS A 112 -12.60 -16.81 -5.16
CA LYS A 112 -13.03 -17.89 -6.06
C LYS A 112 -14.02 -18.80 -5.35
N THR A 113 -15.16 -19.03 -6.00
CA THR A 113 -16.18 -19.96 -5.51
C THR A 113 -15.97 -21.36 -6.09
N ASN A 114 -16.69 -22.35 -5.54
CA ASN A 114 -16.69 -23.71 -6.08
C ASN A 114 -17.46 -23.82 -7.42
N ASN A 115 -18.30 -22.83 -7.76
CA ASN A 115 -19.17 -22.84 -8.94
C ASN A 115 -18.56 -22.03 -10.10
N ASN A 116 -17.22 -22.00 -10.21
CA ASN A 116 -16.49 -21.32 -11.28
C ASN A 116 -16.68 -19.79 -11.34
N TRP A 117 -17.21 -19.17 -10.29
CA TRP A 117 -17.26 -17.72 -10.18
C TRP A 117 -15.99 -17.20 -9.51
N THR A 118 -15.47 -16.13 -10.07
CA THR A 118 -14.40 -15.31 -9.48
C THR A 118 -14.91 -13.90 -9.30
N TYR A 119 -14.77 -13.37 -8.11
CA TYR A 119 -15.05 -11.96 -7.78
C TYR A 119 -13.75 -11.25 -7.45
N GLY A 120 -13.61 -10.03 -7.88
CA GLY A 120 -12.41 -9.27 -7.60
C GLY A 120 -12.65 -7.78 -7.43
N ALA A 121 -11.73 -7.17 -6.68
CA ALA A 121 -11.64 -5.75 -6.48
C ALA A 121 -10.17 -5.33 -6.55
N ASN A 122 -9.86 -4.37 -7.43
CA ASN A 122 -8.60 -3.68 -7.46
C ASN A 122 -8.90 -2.19 -7.25
N ILE A 123 -8.55 -1.62 -6.11
CA ILE A 123 -8.90 -0.25 -5.76
C ILE A 123 -7.64 0.48 -5.37
N LYS A 124 -7.16 1.37 -6.25
CA LYS A 124 -6.10 2.33 -5.94
C LYS A 124 -6.70 3.72 -5.82
N ARG A 125 -6.52 4.37 -4.67
CA ARG A 125 -7.02 5.73 -4.42
C ARG A 125 -6.08 6.53 -3.53
N SER A 126 -5.99 7.82 -3.80
CA SER A 126 -5.24 8.79 -2.99
C SER A 126 -6.14 9.95 -2.56
N SER A 127 -5.86 10.54 -1.42
CA SER A 127 -6.56 11.74 -0.93
C SER A 127 -6.38 12.94 -1.86
N ASP A 128 -5.24 13.04 -2.51
CA ASP A 128 -4.90 14.11 -3.46
C ASP A 128 -3.78 13.69 -4.42
N LYS A 129 -3.55 14.48 -5.47
CA LYS A 129 -2.62 14.20 -6.55
C LYS A 129 -1.16 14.10 -6.10
N SER A 130 -0.76 14.87 -5.10
CA SER A 130 0.63 14.97 -4.65
C SER A 130 1.00 14.01 -3.52
N TYR A 131 0.03 13.32 -2.92
CA TYR A 131 0.24 12.53 -1.71
C TYR A 131 1.23 11.39 -1.93
N LEU A 132 0.97 10.54 -2.92
CA LEU A 132 1.79 9.35 -3.18
C LEU A 132 3.24 9.72 -3.52
N SER A 133 3.44 10.72 -4.39
CA SER A 133 4.76 11.21 -4.76
C SER A 133 5.49 11.82 -3.56
N LYS A 134 4.83 12.70 -2.79
CA LYS A 134 5.43 13.37 -1.63
C LYS A 134 5.96 12.39 -0.60
N TYR A 135 5.22 11.31 -0.31
CA TYR A 135 5.59 10.34 0.74
C TYR A 135 6.36 9.12 0.20
N ASN A 136 6.76 9.12 -1.09
CA ASN A 136 7.46 8.02 -1.77
C ASN A 136 6.68 6.70 -1.68
N LEU A 137 5.38 6.78 -1.93
CA LEU A 137 4.44 5.65 -1.94
C LEU A 137 3.96 5.30 -3.36
N SER A 138 4.36 6.11 -4.37
CA SER A 138 4.04 5.91 -5.77
C SER A 138 4.98 4.88 -6.41
N GLU A 139 4.41 4.06 -7.28
CA GLU A 139 5.14 3.16 -8.18
C GLU A 139 5.34 3.81 -9.58
N GLY A 140 5.14 5.14 -9.69
CA GLY A 140 5.27 5.90 -10.94
C GLY A 140 3.95 6.06 -11.71
N GLU A 141 2.81 5.67 -11.11
CA GLU A 141 1.51 5.81 -11.76
C GLU A 141 1.07 7.29 -11.83
N THR A 142 0.53 7.67 -12.97
CA THR A 142 -0.11 8.97 -13.20
C THR A 142 -1.63 8.90 -13.10
N VAL A 143 -2.19 7.70 -13.24
CA VAL A 143 -3.63 7.41 -13.11
C VAL A 143 -3.82 6.21 -12.20
N LEU A 144 -4.65 6.35 -11.19
CA LEU A 144 -5.04 5.28 -10.27
C LEU A 144 -6.31 4.61 -10.78
N ASN A 145 -6.24 3.30 -10.94
CA ASN A 145 -7.36 2.47 -11.40
C ASN A 145 -8.15 1.93 -10.22
N GLN A 146 -9.47 1.96 -10.34
CA GLN A 146 -10.42 1.28 -9.47
C GLN A 146 -11.27 0.35 -10.34
N ASN A 147 -11.21 -0.95 -10.08
CA ASN A 147 -11.91 -1.96 -10.83
C ASN A 147 -12.59 -2.93 -9.86
N LEU A 148 -13.88 -3.15 -10.08
CA LEU A 148 -14.63 -4.27 -9.51
C LEU A 148 -15.00 -5.21 -10.65
N PHE A 149 -14.75 -6.50 -10.49
CA PHE A 149 -15.04 -7.45 -11.56
C PHE A 149 -15.65 -8.74 -11.03
N THR A 150 -16.41 -9.37 -11.90
CA THR A 150 -16.84 -10.76 -11.72
C THR A 150 -16.63 -11.54 -13.01
N GLU A 151 -16.16 -12.76 -12.86
CA GLU A 151 -15.93 -13.69 -13.95
C GLU A 151 -16.60 -15.01 -13.62
N TRP A 152 -17.23 -15.61 -14.62
CA TRP A 152 -17.67 -16.99 -14.58
C TRP A 152 -17.22 -17.69 -15.85
N GLY A 153 -16.84 -18.94 -15.73
CA GLY A 153 -16.44 -19.69 -16.91
C GLY A 153 -16.45 -21.20 -16.71
N ASN A 154 -16.67 -21.89 -17.80
CA ASN A 154 -16.48 -23.34 -17.94
C ASN A 154 -15.65 -23.63 -19.21
N LEU A 155 -15.54 -24.91 -19.62
CA LEU A 155 -14.75 -25.29 -20.79
C LEU A 155 -15.22 -24.62 -22.10
N TYR A 156 -16.48 -24.21 -22.21
CA TYR A 156 -17.08 -23.72 -23.46
C TYR A 156 -17.50 -22.26 -23.40
N ASN A 157 -17.78 -21.75 -22.21
CA ASN A 157 -18.36 -20.42 -22.05
C ASN A 157 -17.58 -19.60 -21.02
N LYS A 158 -17.43 -18.31 -21.29
CA LYS A 158 -16.87 -17.32 -20.36
C LYS A 158 -17.79 -16.09 -20.30
N PHE A 159 -18.09 -15.65 -19.11
CA PHE A 159 -18.80 -14.41 -18.82
C PHE A 159 -17.89 -13.52 -17.96
N THR A 160 -17.80 -12.23 -18.29
CA THR A 160 -17.06 -11.24 -17.53
C THR A 160 -17.91 -9.98 -17.39
N PHE A 161 -17.82 -9.35 -16.22
CA PHE A 161 -18.41 -8.05 -15.97
C PHE A 161 -17.43 -7.21 -15.19
N ASP A 162 -17.08 -6.04 -15.70
CA ASP A 162 -16.12 -5.11 -15.11
C ASP A 162 -16.76 -3.73 -14.91
N LEU A 163 -16.54 -3.16 -13.72
CA LEU A 163 -16.87 -1.79 -13.39
C LEU A 163 -15.57 -1.03 -13.10
N PHE A 164 -15.30 0.01 -13.88
CA PHE A 164 -14.08 0.81 -13.77
C PHE A 164 -14.35 2.24 -13.31
N LYS A 165 -13.43 2.76 -12.51
CA LYS A 165 -13.31 4.17 -12.20
C LYS A 165 -11.84 4.54 -12.13
N PHE A 166 -11.50 5.76 -12.51
CA PHE A 166 -10.12 6.26 -12.51
C PHE A 166 -9.99 7.52 -11.65
N GLN A 167 -8.78 7.73 -11.11
CA GLN A 167 -8.39 8.97 -10.48
C GLN A 167 -7.08 9.44 -11.10
N SER A 168 -7.07 10.60 -11.75
CA SER A 168 -5.84 11.23 -12.24
C SER A 168 -5.02 11.83 -11.10
N LEU A 169 -3.72 11.61 -11.12
CA LEU A 169 -2.74 12.25 -10.26
C LEU A 169 -2.03 13.42 -10.96
N SER A 170 -2.26 13.61 -12.26
CA SER A 170 -1.74 14.72 -13.06
C SER A 170 -2.87 15.58 -13.62
N ASP A 171 -2.61 16.86 -13.90
CA ASP A 171 -3.54 17.74 -14.59
C ASP A 171 -3.54 17.49 -16.11
N GLU A 172 -2.51 16.82 -16.61
CA GLU A 172 -2.38 16.46 -18.03
C GLU A 172 -3.40 15.38 -18.47
N TYR A 173 -3.80 14.50 -17.54
CA TYR A 173 -4.71 13.41 -17.87
C TYR A 173 -6.13 13.73 -17.37
N LEU A 174 -7.03 13.98 -18.30
CA LEU A 174 -8.47 14.09 -18.04
C LEU A 174 -9.07 12.67 -17.96
N VAL A 175 -9.56 12.30 -16.80
CA VAL A 175 -10.28 11.04 -16.59
C VAL A 175 -11.74 11.34 -16.28
N SER A 176 -12.64 10.49 -16.78
CA SER A 176 -14.06 10.57 -16.44
C SER A 176 -14.24 10.36 -14.94
N ASN A 177 -15.06 11.21 -14.31
CA ASN A 177 -15.48 11.04 -12.92
C ASN A 177 -16.58 9.97 -12.76
N LEU A 178 -17.21 9.56 -13.87
CA LEU A 178 -18.21 8.53 -13.90
C LEU A 178 -17.59 7.15 -14.09
N PRO A 179 -18.07 6.14 -13.38
CA PRO A 179 -17.69 4.77 -13.64
C PRO A 179 -18.20 4.33 -15.04
N TYR A 180 -17.49 3.42 -15.69
CA TYR A 180 -17.99 2.76 -16.89
C TYR A 180 -18.00 1.24 -16.72
N ILE A 181 -18.88 0.59 -17.47
CA ILE A 181 -19.14 -0.84 -17.42
C ILE A 181 -18.61 -1.47 -18.69
N ARG A 182 -17.95 -2.62 -18.53
CA ARG A 182 -17.56 -3.49 -19.62
C ARG A 182 -18.18 -4.87 -19.37
N PRO A 183 -19.07 -5.35 -20.26
CA PRO A 183 -19.65 -6.68 -20.17
C PRO A 183 -18.69 -7.76 -20.63
#